data_57d1196b50302b5858e4e2d9b5d17832
#
_entry.id   57d1196b50302b5858e4e2d9b5d17832
#
_cell.length_a   1.000
_cell.length_b   1.000
_cell.length_c   1.000
_cell.angle_alpha   90.00
_cell.angle_beta   90.00
_cell.angle_gamma   90.00
#
_symmetry.space_group_name_H-M   'P 1'
#
loop_
_entity.id
_entity.type
_entity.pdbx_description
1 polymer ?
#
loop_
_entity_poly.entity_id
_entity_poly.type
_entity_poly.pdbx_seq_one_letter_code
_entity_poly.pdbx_strand_id
1 'polypeptide(L)'
;MSQSSCSRVSREQRGHLFLIGLDRVAKRNAFDLQLLDQLSLAYGEFEACAEARVAVVFGHGEHFTAGLDLANVGAKLAKGWQAPAGGCDPWGVFAGPRVSKPVIVAVQGYCLTIGIELMLAADINLCASNTRFAQLEVQRGIFPFGGATLRLHQIAGWGNAMRWLLTGDEFDAHEALRLGLVQEVMASEDLLPRALALAERIASQAPLGVQATLMSARQARLEGESAAAQGLPPLVKKLLNSEDAKEGARAMVEKRPGVFKGC
;
A
#
# COMPACT_ATOMS: atom_id res chain seq x y z
N MET A 1 8.69 -35.56 8.13
CA MET A 1 7.49 -34.92 8.67
C MET A 1 7.46 -33.51 8.10
N SER A 2 6.63 -33.30 7.07
CA SER A 2 6.43 -31.97 6.44
C SER A 2 5.73 -31.07 7.48
N GLN A 3 6.44 -30.10 8.02
CA GLN A 3 5.80 -28.99 8.72
C GLN A 3 4.95 -28.26 7.66
N SER A 4 3.63 -28.38 7.75
CA SER A 4 2.73 -27.49 7.04
C SER A 4 3.05 -26.06 7.50
N SER A 5 3.79 -25.31 6.69
CA SER A 5 4.09 -23.92 7.00
C SER A 5 2.76 -23.15 7.00
N CYS A 6 2.27 -22.81 8.19
CA CYS A 6 1.09 -21.94 8.32
C CYS A 6 1.34 -20.65 7.50
N SER A 7 0.41 -20.31 6.62
CA SER A 7 0.52 -19.07 5.82
C SER A 7 0.64 -17.86 6.74
N ARG A 8 1.52 -16.91 6.39
CA ARG A 8 1.69 -15.62 7.08
C ARG A 8 0.86 -14.52 6.46
N VAL A 9 0.27 -14.78 5.29
CA VAL A 9 -0.54 -13.82 4.55
C VAL A 9 -1.79 -14.53 4.04
N SER A 10 -2.96 -14.04 4.42
CA SER A 10 -4.22 -14.45 3.81
C SER A 10 -4.44 -13.68 2.51
N ARG A 11 -5.06 -14.33 1.54
CA ARG A 11 -5.38 -13.77 0.22
C ARG A 11 -6.82 -14.13 -0.12
N GLU A 12 -7.58 -13.16 -0.57
CA GLU A 12 -8.95 -13.37 -0.97
C GLU A 12 -9.32 -12.43 -2.12
N GLN A 13 -9.88 -12.95 -3.19
CA GLN A 13 -10.49 -12.15 -4.25
C GLN A 13 -11.99 -12.04 -4.01
N ARG A 14 -12.52 -10.80 -3.97
CA ARG A 14 -13.96 -10.49 -3.90
C ARG A 14 -14.34 -9.61 -5.07
N GLY A 15 -14.84 -10.20 -6.15
CA GLY A 15 -15.11 -9.44 -7.37
C GLY A 15 -13.85 -8.72 -7.87
N HIS A 16 -13.87 -7.39 -7.93
CA HIS A 16 -12.73 -6.58 -8.35
C HIS A 16 -11.77 -6.19 -7.22
N LEU A 17 -12.02 -6.63 -6.00
CA LEU A 17 -11.14 -6.38 -4.85
C LEU A 17 -10.22 -7.56 -4.60
N PHE A 18 -8.98 -7.27 -4.17
CA PHE A 18 -8.01 -8.27 -3.73
C PHE A 18 -7.59 -7.95 -2.29
N LEU A 19 -7.96 -8.82 -1.36
CA LEU A 19 -7.70 -8.65 0.06
C LEU A 19 -6.40 -9.36 0.44
N ILE A 20 -5.51 -8.65 1.14
CA ILE A 20 -4.21 -9.16 1.60
C ILE A 20 -4.12 -8.92 3.11
N GLY A 21 -4.22 -9.99 3.91
CA GLY A 21 -4.19 -9.90 5.36
C GLY A 21 -2.88 -10.41 5.92
N LEU A 22 -2.18 -9.60 6.75
CA LEU A 22 -1.03 -10.06 7.52
C LEU A 22 -1.52 -11.01 8.62
N ASP A 23 -1.00 -12.24 8.70
CA ASP A 23 -1.49 -13.29 9.59
C ASP A 23 -0.34 -14.01 10.32
N ARG A 24 0.32 -13.26 11.18
CA ARG A 24 1.26 -13.75 12.19
C ARG A 24 0.88 -13.20 13.56
N VAL A 25 -0.41 -13.33 13.91
CA VAL A 25 -1.03 -12.69 15.09
C VAL A 25 -0.27 -12.96 16.37
N ALA A 26 0.19 -14.20 16.61
CA ALA A 26 0.96 -14.58 17.80
C ALA A 26 2.27 -13.80 18.00
N LYS A 27 2.75 -13.10 16.95
CA LYS A 27 3.93 -12.22 16.96
C LYS A 27 3.56 -10.78 16.57
N ARG A 28 2.29 -10.38 16.78
CA ARG A 28 1.78 -9.05 16.42
C ARG A 28 2.11 -8.68 14.98
N ASN A 29 2.01 -9.64 14.07
CA ASN A 29 2.34 -9.53 12.65
C ASN A 29 3.76 -9.00 12.36
N ALA A 30 4.73 -9.25 13.26
CA ALA A 30 6.13 -8.92 13.00
C ALA A 30 6.65 -9.67 11.77
N PHE A 31 7.33 -8.95 10.89
CA PHE A 31 7.82 -9.47 9.61
C PHE A 31 9.03 -10.38 9.81
N ASP A 32 8.87 -11.69 9.60
CA ASP A 32 9.94 -12.63 9.32
C ASP A 32 10.17 -12.78 7.81
N LEU A 33 11.17 -13.54 7.39
CA LEU A 33 11.45 -13.74 5.96
C LEU A 33 10.27 -14.33 5.21
N GLN A 34 9.54 -15.25 5.84
CA GLN A 34 8.37 -15.88 5.23
C GLN A 34 7.24 -14.86 4.98
N LEU A 35 7.00 -13.94 5.93
CA LEU A 35 5.98 -12.90 5.75
C LEU A 35 6.40 -11.89 4.69
N LEU A 36 7.69 -11.48 4.64
CA LEU A 36 8.23 -10.64 3.58
C LEU A 36 7.99 -11.25 2.19
N ASP A 37 8.39 -12.51 2.02
CA ASP A 37 8.27 -13.22 0.73
C ASP A 37 6.80 -13.46 0.35
N GLN A 38 5.94 -13.86 1.30
CA GLN A 38 4.53 -14.11 1.04
C GLN A 38 3.73 -12.84 0.74
N LEU A 39 4.07 -11.70 1.39
CA LEU A 39 3.47 -10.42 1.05
C LEU A 39 3.85 -9.99 -0.36
N SER A 40 5.12 -10.13 -0.72
CA SER A 40 5.61 -9.85 -2.08
C SER A 40 4.89 -10.70 -3.13
N LEU A 41 4.72 -12.01 -2.87
CA LEU A 41 3.97 -12.91 -3.76
C LEU A 41 2.49 -12.54 -3.85
N ALA A 42 1.86 -12.11 -2.75
CA ALA A 42 0.47 -11.65 -2.76
C ALA A 42 0.29 -10.39 -3.62
N TYR A 43 1.26 -9.47 -3.57
CA TYR A 43 1.28 -8.29 -4.46
C TYR A 43 1.47 -8.69 -5.93
N GLY A 44 2.32 -9.68 -6.22
CA GLY A 44 2.50 -10.21 -7.57
C GLY A 44 1.25 -10.92 -8.10
N GLU A 45 0.56 -11.69 -7.26
CA GLU A 45 -0.72 -12.33 -7.60
C GLU A 45 -1.81 -11.27 -7.88
N PHE A 46 -1.91 -10.23 -7.04
CA PHE A 46 -2.78 -9.09 -7.29
C PHE A 46 -2.49 -8.41 -8.62
N GLU A 47 -1.22 -8.12 -8.91
CA GLU A 47 -0.82 -7.49 -10.18
C GLU A 47 -1.20 -8.35 -11.39
N ALA A 48 -0.97 -9.65 -11.33
CA ALA A 48 -1.27 -10.60 -12.41
C ALA A 48 -2.76 -10.90 -12.58
N CYS A 49 -3.60 -10.67 -11.54
CA CYS A 49 -5.03 -10.96 -11.58
C CYS A 49 -5.77 -9.92 -12.42
N ALA A 50 -6.21 -10.27 -13.64
CA ALA A 50 -6.90 -9.36 -14.56
C ALA A 50 -8.19 -8.78 -13.98
N GLU A 51 -8.93 -9.56 -13.18
CA GLU A 51 -10.20 -9.15 -12.58
C GLU A 51 -10.03 -8.20 -11.39
N ALA A 52 -8.89 -8.27 -10.68
CA ALA A 52 -8.63 -7.45 -9.53
C ALA A 52 -8.21 -6.03 -9.96
N ARG A 53 -8.90 -5.02 -9.41
CA ARG A 53 -8.71 -3.60 -9.73
C ARG A 53 -8.09 -2.81 -8.58
N VAL A 54 -8.31 -3.24 -7.33
CA VAL A 54 -7.84 -2.57 -6.10
C VAL A 54 -7.44 -3.60 -5.07
N ALA A 55 -6.30 -3.41 -4.39
CA ALA A 55 -5.95 -4.21 -3.22
C ALA A 55 -6.30 -3.48 -1.93
N VAL A 56 -6.72 -4.25 -0.91
CA VAL A 56 -6.86 -3.79 0.48
C VAL A 56 -5.92 -4.62 1.33
N VAL A 57 -4.93 -3.96 1.94
CA VAL A 57 -3.97 -4.59 2.85
C VAL A 57 -4.36 -4.28 4.29
N PHE A 58 -4.45 -5.30 5.13
CA PHE A 58 -4.86 -5.19 6.53
C PHE A 58 -4.12 -6.18 7.42
N GLY A 59 -4.25 -6.06 8.73
CA GLY A 59 -3.69 -7.02 9.70
C GLY A 59 -4.78 -7.84 10.36
N HIS A 60 -4.60 -9.16 10.49
CA HIS A 60 -5.41 -9.97 11.38
C HIS A 60 -5.04 -9.70 12.84
N GLY A 61 -6.02 -9.83 13.76
CA GLY A 61 -5.84 -9.61 15.19
C GLY A 61 -5.82 -8.13 15.58
N GLU A 62 -5.21 -7.85 16.73
CA GLU A 62 -5.24 -6.51 17.36
C GLU A 62 -4.28 -5.49 16.73
N HIS A 63 -3.26 -5.95 16.02
CA HIS A 63 -2.17 -5.11 15.52
C HIS A 63 -1.95 -5.30 14.04
N PHE A 64 -1.66 -4.20 13.33
CA PHE A 64 -1.23 -4.27 11.94
C PHE A 64 0.15 -4.93 11.84
N THR A 65 1.18 -4.36 12.49
CA THR A 65 2.49 -4.99 12.62
C THR A 65 3.34 -4.36 13.74
N ALA A 66 4.11 -5.17 14.43
CA ALA A 66 5.14 -4.73 15.37
C ALA A 66 6.51 -4.44 14.68
N GLY A 67 6.56 -4.43 13.34
CA GLY A 67 7.77 -4.14 12.60
C GLY A 67 8.54 -5.40 12.18
N LEU A 68 9.85 -5.25 11.94
CA LEU A 68 10.73 -6.35 11.53
C LEU A 68 11.12 -7.24 12.73
N ASP A 69 11.04 -8.55 12.55
CA ASP A 69 11.67 -9.55 13.41
C ASP A 69 13.18 -9.60 13.09
N LEU A 70 13.92 -8.58 13.58
CA LEU A 70 15.32 -8.37 13.23
C LEU A 70 16.22 -9.56 13.47
N ALA A 71 15.92 -10.39 14.49
CA ALA A 71 16.66 -11.61 14.76
C ALA A 71 16.51 -12.62 13.61
N ASN A 72 15.37 -12.61 12.93
CA ASN A 72 15.10 -13.51 11.80
C ASN A 72 15.58 -12.93 10.46
N VAL A 73 15.31 -11.63 10.20
CA VAL A 73 15.51 -11.03 8.88
C VAL A 73 16.86 -10.34 8.70
N GLY A 74 17.53 -9.91 9.78
CA GLY A 74 18.68 -9.01 9.72
C GLY A 74 19.80 -9.46 8.79
N ALA A 75 20.21 -10.72 8.87
CA ALA A 75 21.26 -11.28 8.02
C ALA A 75 20.91 -11.31 6.51
N LYS A 76 19.62 -11.49 6.18
CA LYS A 76 19.14 -11.48 4.78
C LYS A 76 19.02 -10.06 4.25
N LEU A 77 18.51 -9.14 5.08
CA LEU A 77 18.38 -7.72 4.71
C LEU A 77 19.78 -7.10 4.48
N ALA A 78 20.76 -7.41 5.31
CA ALA A 78 22.14 -6.96 5.12
C ALA A 78 22.78 -7.43 3.80
N LYS A 79 22.31 -8.56 3.24
CA LYS A 79 22.74 -9.07 1.92
C LYS A 79 21.90 -8.56 0.76
N GLY A 80 20.88 -7.74 1.03
CA GLY A 80 19.89 -7.28 0.06
C GLY A 80 18.76 -8.30 -0.15
N TRP A 81 17.61 -8.06 0.48
CA TRP A 81 16.39 -8.79 0.16
C TRP A 81 15.86 -8.35 -1.21
N GLN A 82 15.32 -9.28 -1.97
CA GLN A 82 14.69 -9.05 -3.27
C GLN A 82 13.35 -9.76 -3.30
N ALA A 83 12.41 -9.20 -4.06
CA ALA A 83 11.14 -9.87 -4.29
C ALA A 83 11.37 -11.25 -4.93
N PRO A 84 10.75 -12.32 -4.40
CA PRO A 84 10.84 -13.65 -5.00
C PRO A 84 10.23 -13.66 -6.40
N ALA A 85 10.60 -14.67 -7.21
CA ALA A 85 10.05 -14.83 -8.56
C ALA A 85 8.50 -14.86 -8.51
N GLY A 86 7.86 -14.04 -9.35
CA GLY A 86 6.40 -13.85 -9.34
C GLY A 86 5.89 -12.86 -8.29
N GLY A 87 6.76 -12.33 -7.43
CA GLY A 87 6.41 -11.29 -6.46
C GLY A 87 6.61 -9.88 -6.99
N CYS A 88 5.95 -8.91 -6.35
CA CYS A 88 6.23 -7.48 -6.49
C CYS A 88 6.84 -6.93 -5.22
N ASP A 89 7.59 -5.82 -5.30
CA ASP A 89 8.09 -5.11 -4.11
C ASP A 89 6.98 -4.23 -3.51
N PRO A 90 6.44 -4.56 -2.32
CA PRO A 90 5.37 -3.77 -1.71
C PRO A 90 5.83 -2.38 -1.26
N TRP A 91 7.11 -2.19 -0.98
CA TRP A 91 7.69 -0.92 -0.53
C TRP A 91 8.22 -0.06 -1.66
N GLY A 92 8.53 -0.67 -2.81
CA GLY A 92 9.06 0.01 -4.00
C GLY A 92 10.42 0.67 -3.78
N VAL A 93 11.26 0.08 -2.93
CA VAL A 93 12.64 0.48 -2.65
C VAL A 93 13.61 -0.70 -2.70
N PHE A 94 13.09 -1.92 -2.74
CA PHE A 94 13.86 -3.13 -2.93
C PHE A 94 13.86 -3.56 -4.41
N ALA A 95 14.66 -4.56 -4.75
CA ALA A 95 14.68 -5.06 -6.13
C ALA A 95 13.43 -5.89 -6.43
N GLY A 96 12.71 -5.52 -7.48
CA GLY A 96 11.50 -6.19 -7.93
C GLY A 96 10.53 -5.24 -8.65
N PRO A 97 9.54 -5.78 -9.38
CA PRO A 97 8.51 -4.97 -9.98
C PRO A 97 7.58 -4.36 -8.92
N ARG A 98 6.91 -3.28 -9.27
CA ARG A 98 5.88 -2.65 -8.44
C ARG A 98 4.49 -2.87 -9.03
N VAL A 99 3.48 -2.90 -8.18
CA VAL A 99 2.10 -2.96 -8.65
C VAL A 99 1.69 -1.67 -9.35
N SER A 100 0.96 -1.80 -10.46
CA SER A 100 0.42 -0.68 -11.25
C SER A 100 -0.97 -0.24 -10.77
N LYS A 101 -1.65 -1.09 -10.00
CA LYS A 101 -3.02 -0.91 -9.53
C LYS A 101 -3.06 -0.26 -8.14
N PRO A 102 -4.21 0.36 -7.76
CA PRO A 102 -4.37 1.00 -6.45
C PRO A 102 -4.23 0.04 -5.27
N VAL A 103 -3.59 0.53 -4.21
CA VAL A 103 -3.46 -0.17 -2.92
C VAL A 103 -3.96 0.72 -1.80
N ILE A 104 -4.90 0.21 -1.01
CA ILE A 104 -5.38 0.81 0.24
C ILE A 104 -4.77 0.03 1.39
N VAL A 105 -4.23 0.72 2.41
CA VAL A 105 -3.73 0.08 3.64
C VAL A 105 -4.59 0.51 4.81
N ALA A 106 -5.10 -0.47 5.56
CA ALA A 106 -5.94 -0.28 6.75
C ALA A 106 -5.20 -0.80 7.98
N VAL A 107 -4.88 0.08 8.94
CA VAL A 107 -4.02 -0.26 10.08
C VAL A 107 -4.71 -0.03 11.42
N GLN A 108 -4.48 -0.94 12.37
CA GLN A 108 -4.97 -0.85 13.73
C GLN A 108 -3.89 -1.26 14.75
N GLY A 109 -4.05 -0.83 16.00
CA GLY A 109 -3.12 -1.13 17.07
C GLY A 109 -1.69 -0.69 16.75
N TYR A 110 -0.70 -1.55 16.87
CA TYR A 110 0.66 -1.20 16.46
C TYR A 110 0.83 -1.23 14.95
N CYS A 111 1.37 -0.13 14.41
CA CYS A 111 1.87 -0.02 13.05
C CYS A 111 3.28 0.59 13.11
N LEU A 112 4.30 -0.26 13.26
CA LEU A 112 5.66 0.16 13.57
C LEU A 112 6.60 -0.07 12.38
N THR A 113 7.58 0.79 12.25
CA THR A 113 8.74 0.65 11.37
C THR A 113 8.36 0.33 9.91
N ILE A 114 8.70 -0.86 9.42
CA ILE A 114 8.40 -1.34 8.06
C ILE A 114 6.89 -1.27 7.73
N GLY A 115 6.00 -1.26 8.72
CA GLY A 115 4.56 -1.07 8.54
C GLY A 115 4.21 0.35 8.08
N ILE A 116 4.82 1.37 8.69
CA ILE A 116 4.69 2.78 8.25
C ILE A 116 5.28 2.93 6.84
N GLU A 117 6.39 2.27 6.56
CA GLU A 117 7.03 2.30 5.26
C GLU A 117 6.19 1.65 4.15
N LEU A 118 5.42 0.58 4.51
CA LEU A 118 4.42 -0.02 3.63
C LEU A 118 3.28 0.95 3.34
N MET A 119 2.77 1.65 4.35
CA MET A 119 1.75 2.71 4.18
C MET A 119 2.25 3.82 3.25
N LEU A 120 3.49 4.29 3.44
CA LEU A 120 4.11 5.32 2.60
C LEU A 120 4.32 4.89 1.13
N ALA A 121 4.27 3.60 0.85
CA ALA A 121 4.33 3.05 -0.50
C ALA A 121 2.95 2.85 -1.13
N ALA A 122 1.89 2.81 -0.33
CA ALA A 122 0.51 2.68 -0.75
C ALA A 122 -0.07 4.00 -1.26
N ASP A 123 -1.29 3.95 -1.80
CA ASP A 123 -1.93 5.11 -2.42
C ASP A 123 -2.91 5.80 -1.46
N ILE A 124 -3.58 5.03 -0.59
CA ILE A 124 -4.51 5.55 0.43
C ILE A 124 -4.33 4.76 1.73
N ASN A 125 -4.33 5.45 2.86
CA ASN A 125 -4.15 4.86 4.18
C ASN A 125 -5.29 5.25 5.11
N LEU A 126 -5.83 4.27 5.83
CA LEU A 126 -6.80 4.48 6.89
C LEU A 126 -6.28 3.86 8.19
N CYS A 127 -6.64 4.45 9.33
CA CYS A 127 -6.28 3.84 10.60
C CYS A 127 -7.42 3.84 11.61
N ALA A 128 -7.35 2.90 12.53
CA ALA A 128 -8.18 2.91 13.72
C ALA A 128 -7.69 3.98 14.72
N SER A 129 -8.59 4.52 15.51
CA SER A 129 -8.28 5.55 16.54
C SER A 129 -7.31 5.07 17.63
N ASN A 130 -7.21 3.75 17.82
CA ASN A 130 -6.28 3.12 18.75
C ASN A 130 -4.89 2.86 18.15
N THR A 131 -4.63 3.29 16.90
CA THR A 131 -3.36 3.00 16.23
C THR A 131 -2.22 3.81 16.83
N ARG A 132 -1.07 3.13 17.01
CA ARG A 132 0.19 3.69 17.50
C ARG A 132 1.27 3.47 16.46
N PHE A 133 1.99 4.52 16.13
CA PHE A 133 3.02 4.56 15.11
C PHE A 133 4.38 4.91 15.72
N ALA A 134 5.45 4.28 15.27
CA ALA A 134 6.81 4.68 15.60
C ALA A 134 7.81 4.15 14.57
N GLN A 135 8.82 4.96 14.24
CA GLN A 135 10.00 4.55 13.46
C GLN A 135 11.16 4.31 14.44
N LEU A 136 11.22 3.09 14.97
CA LEU A 136 12.10 2.72 16.08
C LEU A 136 13.55 2.40 15.67
N GLU A 137 13.87 2.46 14.38
CA GLU A 137 15.13 1.99 13.80
C GLU A 137 16.35 2.69 14.43
N VAL A 138 16.28 4.02 14.63
CA VAL A 138 17.38 4.79 15.23
C VAL A 138 17.67 4.37 16.67
N GLN A 139 16.64 3.91 17.41
CA GLN A 139 16.81 3.35 18.77
C GLN A 139 17.43 1.95 18.76
N ARG A 140 17.59 1.33 17.58
CA ARG A 140 18.20 0.01 17.37
C ARG A 140 19.53 0.09 16.65
N GLY A 141 20.09 1.30 16.46
CA GLY A 141 21.37 1.53 15.79
C GLY A 141 21.33 1.35 14.27
N ILE A 142 20.14 1.38 13.68
CA ILE A 142 19.91 1.36 12.22
C ILE A 142 19.03 2.55 11.82
N PHE A 143 18.69 2.68 10.57
CA PHE A 143 17.80 3.73 10.06
C PHE A 143 16.62 3.11 9.27
N PRO A 144 15.51 3.86 9.07
CA PRO A 144 14.41 3.39 8.22
C PRO A 144 14.86 3.25 6.76
N PHE A 145 14.83 2.03 6.23
CA PHE A 145 15.33 1.70 4.89
C PHE A 145 14.27 1.18 3.92
N GLY A 146 13.02 1.01 4.38
CA GLY A 146 11.89 0.62 3.53
C GLY A 146 11.17 1.82 2.88
N GLY A 147 11.74 3.04 2.99
CA GLY A 147 11.28 4.23 2.27
C GLY A 147 10.76 5.38 3.12
N ALA A 148 10.75 5.32 4.46
CA ALA A 148 10.30 6.42 5.30
C ALA A 148 11.17 7.66 5.12
N THR A 149 12.49 7.51 5.04
CA THR A 149 13.43 8.62 4.78
C THR A 149 13.20 9.30 3.43
N LEU A 150 12.62 8.59 2.47
CA LEU A 150 12.38 9.08 1.12
C LEU A 150 11.01 9.77 0.96
N ARG A 151 10.02 9.38 1.78
CA ARG A 151 8.61 9.74 1.53
C ARG A 151 7.94 10.53 2.64
N LEU A 152 8.30 10.28 3.92
CA LEU A 152 7.60 10.93 5.02
C LEU A 152 7.73 12.45 4.99
N HIS A 153 8.92 12.98 4.65
CA HIS A 153 9.13 14.42 4.56
C HIS A 153 8.40 15.08 3.38
N GLN A 154 8.06 14.31 2.34
CA GLN A 154 7.28 14.82 1.20
C GLN A 154 5.81 15.08 1.57
N ILE A 155 5.24 14.29 2.48
CA ILE A 155 3.84 14.43 2.92
C ILE A 155 3.71 15.30 4.17
N ALA A 156 4.62 15.16 5.14
CA ALA A 156 4.54 15.82 6.45
C ALA A 156 5.32 17.13 6.53
N GLY A 157 6.18 17.41 5.55
CA GLY A 157 7.21 18.46 5.63
C GLY A 157 8.42 18.03 6.45
N TRP A 158 9.58 18.66 6.18
CA TRP A 158 10.87 18.24 6.72
C TRP A 158 10.92 18.15 8.25
N GLY A 159 10.57 19.25 8.95
CA GLY A 159 10.67 19.30 10.42
C GLY A 159 9.77 18.29 11.11
N ASN A 160 8.53 18.12 10.65
CA ASN A 160 7.61 17.13 11.19
C ASN A 160 8.13 15.70 10.99
N ALA A 161 8.62 15.39 9.77
CA ALA A 161 9.16 14.07 9.48
C ALA A 161 10.41 13.78 10.32
N MET A 162 11.36 14.72 10.40
CA MET A 162 12.61 14.53 11.15
C MET A 162 12.37 14.38 12.64
N ARG A 163 11.36 15.04 13.22
CA ARG A 163 10.99 14.84 14.63
C ARG A 163 10.78 13.37 14.92
N TRP A 164 9.99 12.66 14.11
CA TRP A 164 9.63 11.25 14.36
C TRP A 164 10.73 10.28 13.90
N LEU A 165 11.38 10.58 12.78
CA LEU A 165 12.45 9.72 12.25
C LEU A 165 13.72 9.75 13.10
N LEU A 166 14.05 10.88 13.71
CA LEU A 166 15.31 11.03 14.46
C LEU A 166 15.18 10.65 15.94
N THR A 167 13.98 10.74 16.52
CA THR A 167 13.74 10.37 17.92
C THR A 167 13.30 8.91 18.06
N GLY A 168 12.56 8.39 17.08
CA GLY A 168 11.89 7.11 17.18
C GLY A 168 10.74 7.12 18.20
N ASP A 169 10.23 8.30 18.57
CA ASP A 169 9.11 8.44 19.48
C ASP A 169 7.82 7.88 18.89
N GLU A 170 6.92 7.43 19.76
CA GLU A 170 5.59 6.98 19.38
C GLU A 170 4.65 8.17 19.16
N PHE A 171 3.78 8.08 18.13
CA PHE A 171 2.71 9.03 17.90
C PHE A 171 1.39 8.30 17.62
N ASP A 172 0.29 9.00 17.79
CA ASP A 172 -1.06 8.44 17.69
C ASP A 172 -1.72 8.65 16.31
N ALA A 173 -2.94 8.16 16.18
CA ALA A 173 -3.74 8.27 14.97
C ALA A 173 -4.07 9.72 14.57
N HIS A 174 -4.25 10.62 15.55
CA HIS A 174 -4.56 12.03 15.27
C HIS A 174 -3.33 12.77 14.73
N GLU A 175 -2.15 12.48 15.27
CA GLU A 175 -0.91 13.00 14.71
C GLU A 175 -0.65 12.43 13.32
N ALA A 176 -0.90 11.13 13.08
CA ALA A 176 -0.79 10.53 11.75
C ALA A 176 -1.71 11.23 10.72
N LEU A 177 -2.93 11.59 11.10
CA LEU A 177 -3.86 12.37 10.28
C LEU A 177 -3.32 13.78 10.02
N ARG A 178 -2.82 14.47 11.07
CA ARG A 178 -2.22 15.81 10.94
C ARG A 178 -1.03 15.83 10.01
N LEU A 179 -0.21 14.77 10.02
CA LEU A 179 0.94 14.60 9.14
C LEU A 179 0.55 14.25 7.69
N GLY A 180 -0.69 13.86 7.43
CA GLY A 180 -1.12 13.34 6.13
C GLY A 180 -0.69 11.89 5.87
N LEU A 181 -0.19 11.17 6.89
CA LEU A 181 0.17 9.76 6.78
C LEU A 181 -1.06 8.87 6.58
N VAL A 182 -2.19 9.25 7.19
CA VAL A 182 -3.50 8.63 6.97
C VAL A 182 -4.51 9.67 6.51
N GLN A 183 -5.53 9.24 5.76
CA GLN A 183 -6.57 10.10 5.23
C GLN A 183 -7.86 10.07 6.07
N GLU A 184 -8.06 8.99 6.84
CA GLU A 184 -9.22 8.84 7.72
C GLU A 184 -8.82 8.12 9.02
N VAL A 185 -9.47 8.52 10.13
CA VAL A 185 -9.37 7.88 11.46
C VAL A 185 -10.77 7.49 11.92
N MET A 186 -10.96 6.27 12.42
CA MET A 186 -12.25 5.74 12.82
C MET A 186 -12.16 4.71 13.96
N ALA A 187 -13.28 4.19 14.42
CA ALA A 187 -13.29 3.06 15.35
C ALA A 187 -12.74 1.79 14.68
N SER A 188 -12.12 0.90 15.47
CA SER A 188 -11.45 -0.30 14.93
C SER A 188 -12.41 -1.22 14.17
N GLU A 189 -13.65 -1.34 14.62
CA GLU A 189 -14.70 -2.14 14.00
C GLU A 189 -15.15 -1.60 12.64
N ASP A 190 -15.01 -0.29 12.40
CA ASP A 190 -15.40 0.36 11.15
C ASP A 190 -14.27 0.36 10.12
N LEU A 191 -13.03 0.08 10.52
CA LEU A 191 -11.84 0.27 9.68
C LEU A 191 -11.88 -0.58 8.40
N LEU A 192 -12.01 -1.90 8.52
CA LEU A 192 -12.02 -2.78 7.34
C LEU A 192 -13.28 -2.58 6.49
N PRO A 193 -14.50 -2.45 7.05
CA PRO A 193 -15.69 -2.08 6.27
C PRO A 193 -15.51 -0.79 5.47
N ARG A 194 -14.91 0.25 6.06
CA ARG A 194 -14.66 1.52 5.38
C ARG A 194 -13.62 1.40 4.24
N ALA A 195 -12.53 0.66 4.49
CA ALA A 195 -11.52 0.38 3.47
C ALA A 195 -12.10 -0.36 2.27
N LEU A 196 -12.96 -1.37 2.52
CA LEU A 196 -13.66 -2.11 1.48
C LEU A 196 -14.61 -1.21 0.68
N ALA A 197 -15.43 -0.39 1.35
CA ALA A 197 -16.34 0.55 0.68
C ALA A 197 -15.58 1.55 -0.22
N LEU A 198 -14.41 2.05 0.23
CA LEU A 198 -13.56 2.91 -0.59
C LEU A 198 -12.97 2.16 -1.78
N ALA A 199 -12.52 0.92 -1.57
CA ALA A 199 -12.00 0.06 -2.64
C ALA A 199 -13.07 -0.26 -3.69
N GLU A 200 -14.31 -0.55 -3.29
CA GLU A 200 -15.44 -0.77 -4.20
C GLU A 200 -15.72 0.48 -5.04
N ARG A 201 -15.66 1.66 -4.41
CA ARG A 201 -15.84 2.92 -5.12
C ARG A 201 -14.76 3.16 -6.17
N ILE A 202 -13.48 2.85 -5.87
CA ILE A 202 -12.39 2.93 -6.85
C ILE A 202 -12.56 1.88 -7.94
N ALA A 203 -12.89 0.64 -7.56
CA ALA A 203 -13.08 -0.47 -8.49
C ALA A 203 -14.25 -0.26 -9.46
N SER A 204 -15.24 0.56 -9.10
CA SER A 204 -16.36 0.94 -9.97
C SER A 204 -15.98 1.97 -11.04
N GLN A 205 -14.81 2.60 -10.96
CA GLN A 205 -14.33 3.55 -11.97
C GLN A 205 -13.68 2.82 -13.15
N ALA A 206 -13.48 3.55 -14.27
CA ALA A 206 -12.82 3.02 -15.45
C ALA A 206 -11.37 2.60 -15.11
N PRO A 207 -11.01 1.30 -15.15
CA PRO A 207 -9.74 0.83 -14.63
C PRO A 207 -8.54 1.36 -15.38
N LEU A 208 -8.64 1.56 -16.71
CA LEU A 208 -7.58 2.18 -17.50
C LEU A 208 -7.34 3.64 -17.06
N GLY A 209 -8.41 4.38 -16.75
CA GLY A 209 -8.31 5.75 -16.23
C GLY A 209 -7.66 5.81 -14.86
N VAL A 210 -8.03 4.90 -13.94
CA VAL A 210 -7.44 4.80 -12.60
C VAL A 210 -5.94 4.48 -12.69
N GLN A 211 -5.55 3.48 -13.49
CA GLN A 211 -4.14 3.11 -13.68
C GLN A 211 -3.33 4.23 -14.31
N ALA A 212 -3.89 4.92 -15.31
CA ALA A 212 -3.24 6.05 -15.96
C ALA A 212 -3.02 7.22 -14.98
N THR A 213 -4.00 7.49 -14.10
CA THR A 213 -3.89 8.50 -13.04
C THR A 213 -2.74 8.18 -12.10
N LEU A 214 -2.64 6.93 -11.60
CA LEU A 214 -1.54 6.50 -10.74
C LEU A 214 -0.19 6.59 -11.45
N MET A 215 -0.10 6.10 -12.68
CA MET A 215 1.13 6.10 -13.46
C MET A 215 1.65 7.53 -13.64
N SER A 216 0.80 8.45 -14.09
CA SER A 216 1.17 9.85 -14.30
C SER A 216 1.59 10.55 -12.99
N ALA A 217 0.83 10.37 -11.90
CA ALA A 217 1.15 10.95 -10.61
C ALA A 217 2.45 10.40 -10.02
N ARG A 218 2.68 9.08 -10.12
CA ARG A 218 3.92 8.44 -9.67
C ARG A 218 5.12 8.90 -10.49
N GLN A 219 4.97 9.07 -11.81
CA GLN A 219 6.03 9.61 -12.67
C GLN A 219 6.36 11.05 -12.28
N ALA A 220 5.37 11.91 -12.07
CA ALA A 220 5.59 13.29 -11.63
C ALA A 220 6.37 13.36 -10.31
N ARG A 221 6.06 12.45 -9.36
CA ARG A 221 6.77 12.36 -8.08
C ARG A 221 8.22 11.89 -8.21
N LEU A 222 8.52 10.99 -9.14
CA LEU A 222 9.84 10.36 -9.29
C LEU A 222 10.77 11.13 -10.23
N GLU A 223 10.22 11.68 -11.33
CA GLU A 223 10.98 12.27 -12.42
C GLU A 223 10.75 13.78 -12.57
N GLY A 224 9.77 14.31 -11.82
CA GLY A 224 9.36 15.71 -11.87
C GLY A 224 8.21 15.95 -12.86
N GLU A 225 7.51 17.07 -12.64
CA GLU A 225 6.29 17.43 -13.37
C GLU A 225 6.53 17.60 -14.88
N SER A 226 7.66 18.22 -15.25
CA SER A 226 8.01 18.44 -16.67
C SER A 226 8.19 17.13 -17.46
N ALA A 227 8.81 16.12 -16.85
CA ALA A 227 8.97 14.80 -17.48
C ALA A 227 7.61 14.08 -17.59
N ALA A 228 6.81 14.10 -16.55
CA ALA A 228 5.48 13.48 -16.54
C ALA A 228 4.54 14.13 -17.57
N ALA A 229 4.60 15.45 -17.74
CA ALA A 229 3.76 16.18 -18.69
C ALA A 229 3.98 15.73 -20.15
N GLN A 230 5.20 15.31 -20.51
CA GLN A 230 5.50 14.79 -21.84
C GLN A 230 4.76 13.48 -22.15
N GLY A 231 4.46 12.68 -21.13
CA GLY A 231 3.70 11.44 -21.24
C GLY A 231 2.18 11.61 -21.38
N LEU A 232 1.62 12.79 -21.08
CA LEU A 232 0.17 13.00 -21.07
C LEU A 232 -0.50 12.88 -22.45
N PRO A 233 0.00 13.50 -23.57
CA PRO A 233 -0.67 13.44 -24.85
C PRO A 233 -0.90 12.02 -25.37
N PRO A 234 0.11 11.12 -25.43
CA PRO A 234 -0.12 9.74 -25.87
C PRO A 234 -1.06 8.96 -24.93
N LEU A 235 -1.02 9.22 -23.63
CA LEU A 235 -1.88 8.60 -22.66
C LEU A 235 -3.36 9.02 -22.85
N VAL A 236 -3.62 10.32 -23.02
CA VAL A 236 -4.95 10.86 -23.33
C VAL A 236 -5.47 10.25 -24.63
N LYS A 237 -4.67 10.19 -25.70
CA LYS A 237 -5.07 9.60 -26.97
C LYS A 237 -5.47 8.13 -26.81
N LYS A 238 -4.71 7.35 -26.02
CA LYS A 238 -5.01 5.94 -25.73
C LYS A 238 -6.35 5.81 -25.00
N LEU A 239 -6.57 6.61 -23.95
CA LEU A 239 -7.78 6.51 -23.12
C LEU A 239 -9.04 6.95 -23.88
N LEU A 240 -8.99 8.06 -24.62
CA LEU A 240 -10.14 8.54 -25.39
C LEU A 240 -10.61 7.57 -26.48
N ASN A 241 -9.76 6.67 -26.94
CA ASN A 241 -10.09 5.63 -27.92
C ASN A 241 -10.62 4.34 -27.28
N SER A 242 -10.65 4.23 -25.93
CA SER A 242 -11.12 3.02 -25.23
C SER A 242 -12.66 2.90 -25.26
N GLU A 243 -13.15 1.66 -25.11
CA GLU A 243 -14.58 1.41 -24.92
C GLU A 243 -15.10 2.00 -23.62
N ASP A 244 -14.25 2.03 -22.57
CA ASP A 244 -14.59 2.65 -21.29
C ASP A 244 -14.82 4.17 -21.43
N ALA A 245 -14.07 4.89 -22.28
CA ALA A 245 -14.30 6.31 -22.53
C ALA A 245 -15.65 6.54 -23.25
N LYS A 246 -15.97 5.69 -24.22
CA LYS A 246 -17.28 5.72 -24.89
C LYS A 246 -18.44 5.45 -23.94
N GLU A 247 -18.28 4.45 -23.09
CA GLU A 247 -19.25 4.12 -22.05
C GLU A 247 -19.41 5.28 -21.06
N GLY A 248 -18.31 5.89 -20.60
CA GLY A 248 -18.34 7.03 -19.70
C GLY A 248 -19.13 8.22 -20.28
N ALA A 249 -18.89 8.54 -21.57
CA ALA A 249 -19.63 9.58 -22.28
C ALA A 249 -21.13 9.25 -22.40
N ARG A 250 -21.47 8.01 -22.71
CA ARG A 250 -22.86 7.53 -22.80
C ARG A 250 -23.56 7.58 -21.45
N ALA A 251 -22.93 7.04 -20.41
CA ALA A 251 -23.46 7.02 -19.05
C ALA A 251 -23.74 8.43 -18.51
N MET A 252 -22.86 9.40 -18.84
CA MET A 252 -23.06 10.81 -18.48
C MET A 252 -24.31 11.40 -19.14
N VAL A 253 -24.54 11.17 -20.43
CA VAL A 253 -25.73 11.63 -21.17
C VAL A 253 -26.99 10.98 -20.62
N GLU A 254 -26.92 9.68 -20.32
CA GLU A 254 -28.05 8.89 -19.80
C GLU A 254 -28.27 9.07 -18.28
N LYS A 255 -27.40 9.84 -17.59
CA LYS A 255 -27.46 10.10 -16.13
C LYS A 255 -27.51 8.82 -15.29
N ARG A 256 -26.72 7.82 -15.66
CA ARG A 256 -26.55 6.55 -14.94
C ARG A 256 -25.09 6.29 -14.59
N PRO A 257 -24.80 5.38 -13.66
CA PRO A 257 -23.45 4.87 -13.46
C PRO A 257 -22.90 4.22 -14.74
N GLY A 258 -21.60 4.44 -15.01
CA GLY A 258 -20.88 3.72 -16.08
C GLY A 258 -20.58 2.28 -15.70
N VAL A 259 -20.53 1.39 -16.70
CA VAL A 259 -20.14 -0.01 -16.53
C VAL A 259 -18.85 -0.24 -17.31
N PHE A 260 -17.72 -0.21 -16.61
CA PHE A 260 -16.40 -0.22 -17.21
C PHE A 260 -15.78 -1.62 -17.25
N LYS A 261 -15.14 -1.94 -18.36
CA LYS A 261 -14.55 -3.28 -18.62
C LYS A 261 -13.04 -3.28 -18.67
N GLY A 262 -12.39 -2.12 -18.76
CA GLY A 262 -10.94 -2.00 -18.86
C GLY A 262 -10.40 -2.19 -20.29
N CYS A 263 -11.14 -1.86 -21.30
CA CYS A 263 -10.76 -2.03 -22.71
C CYS A 263 -11.12 -0.81 -23.57
#